data_74c55bc641529f629c6a4211d3c9c260
#
_entry.id   74c55bc641529f629c6a4211d3c9c260
#
_cell.length_a   1.000
_cell.length_b   1.000
_cell.length_c   1.000
_cell.angle_alpha   90.00
_cell.angle_beta   90.00
_cell.angle_gamma   90.00
#
_symmetry.space_group_name_H-M   'P 1'
#
loop_
_entity.id
_entity.type
_entity.pdbx_description
1 polymer ?
#
loop_
_entity_poly.entity_id
_entity_poly.type
_entity_poly.pdbx_seq_one_letter_code
_entity_poly.pdbx_strand_id
1 'polypeptide(L)'
;MTSLPVIIGFGGISSAGRSSAHHAYRRTVLESLPADQQAHTLRALAAMMGLVKYGSAGYQTADGGAIAEADIAPRFREHILKHTLIRRLEPQYFDGDRMSVQLNFEIAPDGATPLVFSTHSSELPDPLPAGWRVLDKQDGITRIEATAGTELRLESHRKIPVQSAGQLPTGFDPTALYASRFHPRGLVMTIVAASDAVRSI
;
A
#
# COMPACT_ATOMS: atom_id res chain seq x y z
N MET A 1 49.72 -7.02 7.63
CA MET A 1 48.96 -5.86 7.11
C MET A 1 47.51 -6.14 7.38
N THR A 2 46.86 -5.36 8.24
CA THR A 2 45.42 -5.43 8.48
C THR A 2 44.71 -4.69 7.33
N SER A 3 43.96 -5.43 6.49
CA SER A 3 43.14 -4.81 5.46
C SER A 3 41.93 -4.14 6.15
N LEU A 4 41.69 -2.86 5.88
CA LEU A 4 40.52 -2.18 6.33
C LEU A 4 39.35 -2.45 5.34
N PRO A 5 38.18 -2.85 5.80
CA PRO A 5 37.01 -2.97 4.93
C PRO A 5 36.57 -1.57 4.47
N VAL A 6 36.24 -1.45 3.19
CA VAL A 6 35.78 -0.19 2.59
C VAL A 6 34.42 -0.42 1.99
N ILE A 7 33.48 0.52 2.23
CA ILE A 7 32.16 0.53 1.58
C ILE A 7 32.37 1.09 0.19
N ILE A 8 32.13 0.28 -0.84
CA ILE A 8 32.29 0.64 -2.26
C ILE A 8 30.96 0.94 -2.95
N GLY A 9 29.85 0.61 -2.33
CA GLY A 9 28.52 0.89 -2.88
C GLY A 9 27.44 0.71 -1.82
N PHE A 10 26.30 1.34 -2.05
CA PHE A 10 25.11 1.16 -1.24
C PHE A 10 23.86 1.28 -2.11
N GLY A 11 22.80 0.65 -1.69
CA GLY A 11 21.53 0.69 -2.41
C GLY A 11 20.34 0.48 -1.49
N GLY A 12 19.19 0.86 -2.00
CA GLY A 12 17.95 0.75 -1.29
C GLY A 12 16.78 1.19 -2.15
N ILE A 13 15.58 1.08 -1.60
CA ILE A 13 14.37 1.60 -2.20
C ILE A 13 13.51 2.24 -1.12
N SER A 14 12.98 3.40 -1.42
CA SER A 14 12.10 4.16 -0.54
C SER A 14 10.85 4.62 -1.31
N SER A 15 9.95 5.31 -0.63
CA SER A 15 8.79 5.96 -1.26
C SER A 15 9.17 7.00 -2.33
N ALA A 16 10.41 7.51 -2.30
CA ALA A 16 10.95 8.44 -3.29
C ALA A 16 11.76 7.74 -4.41
N GLY A 17 11.78 6.40 -4.45
CA GLY A 17 12.49 5.62 -5.44
C GLY A 17 13.81 5.02 -4.95
N ARG A 18 14.69 4.64 -5.87
CA ARG A 18 15.97 4.02 -5.57
C ARG A 18 16.95 4.99 -4.91
N SER A 19 17.79 4.48 -4.02
CA SER A 19 18.76 5.28 -3.25
C SER A 19 20.13 5.42 -3.88
N SER A 20 20.43 4.71 -4.99
CA SER A 20 21.72 4.71 -5.68
C SER A 20 22.23 6.10 -6.12
N ALA A 21 21.38 7.11 -6.17
CA ALA A 21 21.77 8.46 -6.54
C ALA A 21 22.14 9.35 -5.33
N HIS A 22 22.73 8.79 -4.30
CA HIS A 22 23.35 9.46 -3.15
C HIS A 22 22.46 10.34 -2.24
N HIS A 23 21.22 10.63 -2.57
CA HIS A 23 20.37 11.56 -1.84
C HIS A 23 18.93 11.05 -1.64
N ALA A 24 18.75 9.74 -1.46
CA ALA A 24 17.42 9.14 -1.31
C ALA A 24 16.58 9.78 -0.20
N TYR A 25 17.21 10.11 0.91
CA TYR A 25 16.53 10.80 2.03
C TYR A 25 16.09 12.23 1.66
N ARG A 26 16.85 12.92 0.79
CA ARG A 26 16.49 14.27 0.32
C ARG A 26 15.37 14.24 -0.72
N ARG A 27 15.25 13.15 -1.47
CA ARG A 27 14.17 12.99 -2.46
C ARG A 27 12.79 12.91 -1.83
N THR A 28 12.68 12.55 -0.56
CA THR A 28 11.43 12.63 0.20
C THR A 28 10.95 14.06 0.36
N VAL A 29 11.87 15.04 0.30
CA VAL A 29 11.56 16.48 0.34
C VAL A 29 12.13 17.09 -0.94
N LEU A 30 11.41 16.93 -2.04
CA LEU A 30 11.86 17.29 -3.38
C LEU A 30 12.29 18.75 -3.48
N GLU A 31 11.56 19.65 -2.83
CA GLU A 31 11.82 21.10 -2.82
C GLU A 31 13.16 21.47 -2.17
N SER A 32 13.73 20.59 -1.33
CA SER A 32 15.04 20.82 -0.73
C SER A 32 16.21 20.57 -1.69
N LEU A 33 15.94 19.97 -2.85
CA LEU A 33 16.96 19.68 -3.85
C LEU A 33 17.21 20.88 -4.76
N PRO A 34 18.43 21.07 -5.28
CA PRO A 34 18.70 21.97 -6.41
C PRO A 34 17.83 21.61 -7.63
N ALA A 35 17.53 22.59 -8.47
CA ALA A 35 16.58 22.44 -9.57
C ALA A 35 16.93 21.31 -10.56
N ASP A 36 18.21 21.15 -10.86
CA ASP A 36 18.73 20.06 -11.71
C ASP A 36 18.48 18.69 -11.09
N GLN A 37 18.70 18.55 -9.79
CA GLN A 37 18.44 17.32 -9.05
C GLN A 37 16.96 17.05 -8.89
N GLN A 38 16.12 18.09 -8.74
CA GLN A 38 14.66 17.91 -8.78
C GLN A 38 14.21 17.33 -10.12
N ALA A 39 14.66 17.91 -11.23
CA ALA A 39 14.33 17.44 -12.57
C ALA A 39 14.80 15.99 -12.81
N HIS A 40 16.03 15.66 -12.39
CA HIS A 40 16.56 14.30 -12.48
C HIS A 40 15.72 13.32 -11.64
N THR A 41 15.35 13.69 -10.42
CA THR A 41 14.52 12.85 -9.54
C THR A 41 13.15 12.61 -10.15
N LEU A 42 12.49 13.64 -10.67
CA LEU A 42 11.20 13.49 -11.33
C LEU A 42 11.27 12.59 -12.57
N ARG A 43 12.32 12.70 -13.38
CA ARG A 43 12.52 11.78 -14.53
C ARG A 43 12.69 10.32 -14.08
N ALA A 44 13.51 10.09 -13.05
CA ALA A 44 13.70 8.75 -12.51
C ALA A 44 12.39 8.15 -11.98
N LEU A 45 11.60 8.95 -11.26
CA LEU A 45 10.29 8.53 -10.76
C LEU A 45 9.31 8.27 -11.91
N ALA A 46 9.28 9.14 -12.94
CA ALA A 46 8.45 8.93 -14.14
C ALA A 46 8.77 7.59 -14.83
N ALA A 47 10.05 7.26 -14.95
CA ALA A 47 10.48 5.99 -15.53
C ALA A 47 10.08 4.79 -14.65
N MET A 48 10.25 4.88 -13.33
CA MET A 48 9.84 3.82 -12.39
C MET A 48 8.32 3.59 -12.40
N MET A 49 7.54 4.64 -12.58
CA MET A 49 6.08 4.60 -12.65
C MET A 49 5.57 4.16 -14.02
N GLY A 50 6.44 3.93 -15.00
CA GLY A 50 6.06 3.57 -16.37
C GLY A 50 5.43 4.70 -17.19
N LEU A 51 5.50 5.96 -16.71
CA LEU A 51 4.99 7.12 -17.44
C LEU A 51 5.84 7.46 -18.66
N VAL A 52 7.13 7.14 -18.60
CA VAL A 52 8.08 7.27 -19.70
C VAL A 52 8.98 6.04 -19.77
N LYS A 53 9.46 5.75 -20.99
CA LYS A 53 10.49 4.74 -21.26
C LYS A 53 11.61 5.40 -22.05
N TYR A 54 12.85 4.98 -21.80
CA TYR A 54 14.00 5.40 -22.58
C TYR A 54 14.36 4.31 -23.57
N GLY A 55 14.46 4.66 -24.84
CA GLY A 55 14.82 3.76 -25.93
C GLY A 55 15.89 4.35 -26.85
N SER A 56 16.18 3.68 -27.96
CA SER A 56 17.18 4.12 -28.94
C SER A 56 16.89 5.50 -29.55
N ALA A 57 15.62 5.91 -29.58
CA ALA A 57 15.16 7.21 -30.09
C ALA A 57 14.95 8.26 -29.00
N GLY A 58 15.42 8.02 -27.76
CA GLY A 58 15.20 8.90 -26.63
C GLY A 58 13.99 8.51 -25.76
N TYR A 59 13.42 9.47 -25.04
CA TYR A 59 12.28 9.24 -24.16
C TYR A 59 10.97 9.15 -24.93
N GLN A 60 10.14 8.21 -24.54
CA GLN A 60 8.78 8.01 -25.04
C GLN A 60 7.81 7.93 -23.85
N THR A 61 6.63 8.49 -24.00
CA THR A 61 5.52 8.38 -23.07
C THR A 61 4.89 6.98 -23.12
N ALA A 62 4.06 6.63 -22.14
CA ALA A 62 3.40 5.31 -22.06
C ALA A 62 2.55 4.98 -23.30
N ASP A 63 2.01 6.01 -23.96
CA ASP A 63 1.24 5.93 -25.23
C ASP A 63 2.13 5.89 -26.49
N GLY A 64 3.46 5.88 -26.32
CA GLY A 64 4.42 5.77 -27.42
C GLY A 64 4.83 7.10 -28.06
N GLY A 65 4.30 8.23 -27.60
CA GLY A 65 4.68 9.56 -28.11
C GLY A 65 6.09 9.94 -27.67
N ALA A 66 6.87 10.56 -28.56
CA ALA A 66 8.18 11.12 -28.21
C ALA A 66 8.02 12.29 -27.23
N ILE A 67 8.92 12.41 -26.25
CA ILE A 67 8.95 13.50 -25.28
C ILE A 67 10.40 13.95 -25.06
N ALA A 68 10.63 15.26 -25.08
CA ALA A 68 11.94 15.79 -24.76
C ALA A 68 12.25 15.60 -23.26
N GLU A 69 13.49 15.32 -22.93
CA GLU A 69 13.95 15.09 -21.55
C GLU A 69 13.57 16.26 -20.61
N ALA A 70 13.67 17.50 -21.11
CA ALA A 70 13.34 18.69 -20.34
C ALA A 70 11.83 18.80 -20.01
N ASP A 71 10.97 18.20 -20.81
CA ASP A 71 9.52 18.30 -20.67
C ASP A 71 8.94 17.25 -19.71
N ILE A 72 9.71 16.22 -19.36
CA ILE A 72 9.24 15.13 -18.49
C ILE A 72 8.87 15.67 -17.10
N ALA A 73 9.77 16.42 -16.48
CA ALA A 73 9.55 16.93 -15.14
C ALA A 73 8.34 17.88 -15.07
N PRO A 74 8.21 18.92 -15.89
CA PRO A 74 7.05 19.82 -15.84
C PRO A 74 5.73 19.09 -16.16
N ARG A 75 5.74 18.18 -17.14
CA ARG A 75 4.54 17.45 -17.57
C ARG A 75 3.98 16.51 -16.51
N PHE A 76 4.84 15.80 -15.80
CA PHE A 76 4.41 14.73 -14.90
C PHE A 76 4.55 15.08 -13.40
N ARG A 77 5.07 16.26 -13.05
CA ARG A 77 5.35 16.64 -11.66
C ARG A 77 4.16 16.40 -10.72
N GLU A 78 3.01 16.92 -11.06
CA GLU A 78 1.81 16.82 -10.21
C GLU A 78 1.39 15.36 -10.02
N HIS A 79 1.35 14.61 -11.11
CA HIS A 79 1.03 13.18 -11.07
C HIS A 79 2.03 12.40 -10.21
N ILE A 80 3.32 12.63 -10.39
CA ILE A 80 4.39 11.96 -9.64
C ILE A 80 4.24 12.26 -8.15
N LEU A 81 4.10 13.52 -7.76
CA LEU A 81 3.98 13.91 -6.36
C LEU A 81 2.75 13.30 -5.69
N LYS A 82 1.65 13.15 -6.43
CA LYS A 82 0.43 12.52 -5.92
C LYS A 82 0.59 11.01 -5.72
N HIS A 83 1.41 10.34 -6.52
CA HIS A 83 1.52 8.87 -6.55
C HIS A 83 2.87 8.34 -6.05
N THR A 84 3.65 9.16 -5.38
CA THR A 84 4.89 8.78 -4.70
C THR A 84 4.90 9.33 -3.27
N LEU A 85 5.96 9.05 -2.51
CA LEU A 85 6.16 9.55 -1.15
C LEU A 85 5.09 9.07 -0.16
N ILE A 86 4.75 9.91 0.83
CA ILE A 86 3.69 9.60 1.80
C ILE A 86 2.36 10.06 1.21
N ARG A 87 1.45 9.13 1.06
CA ARG A 87 0.12 9.40 0.53
C ARG A 87 -0.93 8.48 1.15
N ARG A 88 -2.20 8.78 0.94
CA ARG A 88 -3.29 7.90 1.33
C ARG A 88 -3.12 6.53 0.65
N LEU A 89 -3.38 5.47 1.41
CA LEU A 89 -3.41 4.11 0.87
C LEU A 89 -4.49 4.00 -0.19
N GLU A 90 -4.15 3.42 -1.32
CA GLU A 90 -5.07 3.23 -2.43
C GLU A 90 -6.12 2.16 -2.06
N PRO A 91 -7.43 2.41 -2.24
CA PRO A 91 -8.50 1.51 -1.79
C PRO A 91 -8.40 0.08 -2.34
N GLN A 92 -7.82 -0.09 -3.55
CA GLN A 92 -7.62 -1.41 -4.13
C GLN A 92 -6.61 -2.29 -3.37
N TYR A 93 -5.74 -1.70 -2.55
CA TYR A 93 -4.78 -2.43 -1.72
C TYR A 93 -5.24 -2.55 -0.27
N PHE A 94 -5.94 -1.53 0.21
CA PHE A 94 -6.39 -1.48 1.59
C PHE A 94 -7.49 -0.41 1.77
N ASP A 95 -8.69 -0.85 2.10
CA ASP A 95 -9.80 0.04 2.43
C ASP A 95 -9.78 0.38 3.93
N GLY A 96 -9.14 1.49 4.27
CA GLY A 96 -9.04 1.97 5.65
C GLY A 96 -10.34 2.53 6.22
N ASP A 97 -11.35 2.77 5.39
CA ASP A 97 -12.68 3.20 5.84
C ASP A 97 -13.56 2.00 6.25
N ARG A 98 -13.21 0.79 5.76
CA ARG A 98 -13.99 -0.44 5.99
C ARG A 98 -13.09 -1.62 6.35
N MET A 99 -12.22 -1.46 7.35
CA MET A 99 -11.43 -2.58 7.83
C MET A 99 -12.32 -3.59 8.56
N SER A 100 -12.38 -4.82 8.07
CA SER A 100 -13.08 -5.92 8.73
C SER A 100 -12.42 -6.26 10.06
N VAL A 101 -13.20 -6.28 11.11
CA VAL A 101 -12.79 -6.67 12.47
C VAL A 101 -13.73 -7.75 12.96
N GLN A 102 -13.18 -8.91 13.30
CA GLN A 102 -13.98 -9.94 13.96
C GLN A 102 -14.10 -9.59 15.44
N LEU A 103 -15.32 -9.41 15.90
CA LEU A 103 -15.65 -9.22 17.30
C LEU A 103 -16.21 -10.54 17.84
N ASN A 104 -15.55 -11.09 18.83
CA ASN A 104 -16.03 -12.27 19.55
C ASN A 104 -16.69 -11.79 20.85
N PHE A 105 -17.93 -12.12 21.04
CA PHE A 105 -18.67 -11.90 22.28
C PHE A 105 -19.05 -13.24 22.87
N GLU A 106 -18.80 -13.40 24.14
CA GLU A 106 -19.34 -14.48 24.94
C GLU A 106 -20.48 -13.90 25.77
N ILE A 107 -21.67 -14.46 25.60
CA ILE A 107 -22.83 -14.07 26.39
C ILE A 107 -22.77 -14.85 27.69
N ALA A 108 -22.64 -14.13 28.81
CA ALA A 108 -22.50 -14.72 30.13
C ALA A 108 -23.64 -15.71 30.45
N PRO A 109 -23.33 -16.84 31.08
CA PRO A 109 -24.29 -17.92 31.33
C PRO A 109 -25.33 -17.65 32.41
N ASP A 110 -25.32 -16.52 33.09
CA ASP A 110 -26.29 -16.18 34.13
C ASP A 110 -27.73 -15.95 33.63
N GLY A 111 -27.91 -15.95 32.31
CA GLY A 111 -29.17 -16.22 31.62
C GLY A 111 -30.37 -15.32 31.91
N ALA A 112 -30.20 -14.32 32.75
CA ALA A 112 -31.34 -13.52 33.22
C ALA A 112 -31.84 -12.52 32.16
N THR A 113 -30.97 -12.09 31.24
CA THR A 113 -31.35 -11.10 30.21
C THR A 113 -30.75 -11.49 28.86
N PRO A 114 -31.60 -11.79 27.86
CA PRO A 114 -31.11 -12.07 26.52
C PRO A 114 -30.43 -10.84 25.91
N LEU A 115 -29.35 -11.04 25.16
CA LEU A 115 -28.72 -9.98 24.38
C LEU A 115 -29.58 -9.67 23.16
N VAL A 116 -29.95 -8.40 23.00
CA VAL A 116 -30.64 -7.93 21.79
C VAL A 116 -29.69 -7.03 21.01
N PHE A 117 -29.44 -7.38 19.76
CA PHE A 117 -28.60 -6.59 18.87
C PHE A 117 -29.19 -6.53 17.45
N SER A 118 -28.71 -5.58 16.66
CA SER A 118 -29.08 -5.43 15.26
C SER A 118 -27.86 -5.56 14.37
N THR A 119 -27.99 -6.29 13.25
CA THR A 119 -26.96 -6.45 12.25
C THR A 119 -27.55 -6.45 10.84
N HIS A 120 -26.74 -6.29 9.81
CA HIS A 120 -27.22 -6.42 8.44
C HIS A 120 -27.66 -7.88 8.17
N SER A 121 -28.77 -8.04 7.48
CA SER A 121 -29.31 -9.37 7.14
C SER A 121 -28.32 -10.21 6.32
N SER A 122 -27.43 -9.57 5.56
CA SER A 122 -26.39 -10.22 4.79
C SER A 122 -25.20 -10.72 5.62
N GLU A 123 -25.09 -10.28 6.87
CA GLU A 123 -24.01 -10.66 7.80
C GLU A 123 -24.43 -11.82 8.72
N LEU A 124 -25.67 -12.24 8.62
CA LEU A 124 -26.18 -13.35 9.41
C LEU A 124 -25.69 -14.68 8.86
N PRO A 125 -25.20 -15.57 9.76
CA PRO A 125 -24.89 -16.92 9.36
C PRO A 125 -26.16 -17.70 8.99
N ASP A 126 -26.05 -18.55 7.98
CA ASP A 126 -27.09 -19.49 7.59
C ASP A 126 -26.53 -20.92 7.72
N PRO A 127 -27.06 -21.77 8.61
CA PRO A 127 -28.17 -21.53 9.54
C PRO A 127 -27.81 -20.60 10.70
N LEU A 128 -28.84 -19.98 11.30
CA LEU A 128 -28.67 -19.20 12.52
C LEU A 128 -28.16 -20.09 13.67
N PRO A 129 -27.26 -19.57 14.52
CA PRO A 129 -26.79 -20.31 15.70
C PRO A 129 -27.91 -20.70 16.64
N ALA A 130 -27.73 -21.84 17.33
CA ALA A 130 -28.67 -22.29 18.35
C ALA A 130 -28.82 -21.21 19.44
N GLY A 131 -30.06 -20.92 19.82
CA GLY A 131 -30.36 -19.90 20.83
C GLY A 131 -30.51 -18.48 20.27
N TRP A 132 -30.41 -18.29 18.95
CA TRP A 132 -30.73 -17.03 18.32
C TRP A 132 -32.15 -17.01 17.78
N ARG A 133 -32.83 -15.90 17.98
CA ARG A 133 -34.18 -15.68 17.48
C ARG A 133 -34.27 -14.33 16.78
N VAL A 134 -34.78 -14.32 15.56
CA VAL A 134 -35.08 -13.06 14.86
C VAL A 134 -36.30 -12.41 15.53
N LEU A 135 -36.13 -11.17 15.96
CA LEU A 135 -37.23 -10.37 16.54
C LEU A 135 -37.94 -9.53 15.48
N ASP A 136 -37.13 -8.92 14.59
CA ASP A 136 -37.63 -8.03 13.54
C ASP A 136 -36.64 -7.99 12.36
N LYS A 137 -37.16 -7.66 11.17
CA LYS A 137 -36.38 -7.49 9.96
C LYS A 137 -36.94 -6.32 9.16
N GLN A 138 -36.20 -5.22 9.10
CA GLN A 138 -36.58 -4.02 8.40
C GLN A 138 -35.38 -3.38 7.68
N ASP A 139 -35.56 -2.92 6.44
CA ASP A 139 -34.61 -2.16 5.66
C ASP A 139 -33.20 -2.84 5.55
N GLY A 140 -33.17 -4.18 5.43
CA GLY A 140 -31.93 -4.93 5.35
C GLY A 140 -31.20 -5.13 6.68
N ILE A 141 -31.78 -4.63 7.79
CA ILE A 141 -31.31 -4.82 9.15
C ILE A 141 -32.19 -5.87 9.83
N THR A 142 -31.56 -6.81 10.50
CA THR A 142 -32.23 -7.84 11.31
C THR A 142 -31.93 -7.62 12.78
N ARG A 143 -32.97 -7.55 13.60
CA ARG A 143 -32.87 -7.50 15.05
C ARG A 143 -32.97 -8.91 15.62
N ILE A 144 -32.01 -9.30 16.43
CA ILE A 144 -31.84 -10.65 16.95
C ILE A 144 -31.82 -10.60 18.46
N GLU A 145 -32.46 -11.61 19.05
CA GLU A 145 -32.33 -11.95 20.45
C GLU A 145 -31.47 -13.23 20.57
N ALA A 146 -30.40 -13.18 21.35
CA ALA A 146 -29.53 -14.31 21.64
C ALA A 146 -29.62 -14.66 23.13
N THR A 147 -29.80 -15.96 23.41
CA THR A 147 -29.86 -16.47 24.78
C THR A 147 -28.46 -16.68 25.35
N ALA A 148 -28.36 -16.71 26.66
CA ALA A 148 -27.11 -16.94 27.39
C ALA A 148 -26.39 -18.22 26.97
N GLY A 149 -25.05 -18.22 27.05
CA GLY A 149 -24.21 -19.35 26.65
C GLY A 149 -23.94 -19.44 25.16
N THR A 150 -24.23 -18.40 24.39
CA THR A 150 -23.99 -18.35 22.94
C THR A 150 -22.72 -17.56 22.65
N GLU A 151 -21.77 -18.15 21.92
CA GLU A 151 -20.67 -17.41 21.31
C GLU A 151 -21.19 -16.67 20.09
N LEU A 152 -20.96 -15.35 20.07
CA LEU A 152 -21.33 -14.49 18.96
C LEU A 152 -20.08 -14.02 18.24
N ARG A 153 -19.92 -14.39 16.97
CA ARG A 153 -18.94 -13.80 16.06
C ARG A 153 -19.63 -12.81 15.14
N LEU A 154 -19.31 -11.55 15.31
CA LEU A 154 -19.79 -10.51 14.41
C LEU A 154 -18.63 -9.97 13.56
N GLU A 155 -18.83 -9.95 12.26
CA GLU A 155 -18.02 -9.09 11.40
C GLU A 155 -18.49 -7.64 11.57
N SER A 156 -17.57 -6.81 12.00
CA SER A 156 -17.79 -5.38 12.11
C SER A 156 -16.75 -4.65 11.25
N HIS A 157 -17.07 -3.46 10.83
CA HIS A 157 -16.15 -2.63 10.08
C HIS A 157 -15.72 -1.44 10.93
N ARG A 158 -14.42 -1.17 10.94
CA ARG A 158 -13.87 0.00 11.63
C ARG A 158 -13.11 0.87 10.64
N LYS A 159 -13.27 2.17 10.83
CA LYS A 159 -12.43 3.16 10.17
C LYS A 159 -11.09 3.27 10.91
N ILE A 160 -9.99 3.12 10.18
CA ILE A 160 -8.66 3.36 10.71
C ILE A 160 -8.34 4.85 10.61
N PRO A 161 -7.94 5.51 11.71
CA PRO A 161 -7.67 6.94 11.68
C PRO A 161 -6.44 7.30 10.84
N VAL A 162 -5.43 6.42 10.78
CA VAL A 162 -4.21 6.63 9.99
C VAL A 162 -4.31 5.84 8.69
N GLN A 163 -4.55 6.53 7.59
CA GLN A 163 -4.75 5.94 6.26
C GLN A 163 -3.67 6.34 5.25
N SER A 164 -2.62 7.00 5.70
CA SER A 164 -1.50 7.40 4.86
C SER A 164 -0.21 6.69 5.29
N ALA A 165 0.59 6.30 4.31
CA ALA A 165 1.87 5.65 4.54
C ALA A 165 2.88 6.01 3.44
N GLY A 166 4.16 5.79 3.71
CA GLY A 166 5.19 5.78 2.67
C GLY A 166 4.98 4.58 1.75
N GLN A 167 4.67 4.83 0.50
CA GLN A 167 4.39 3.81 -0.49
C GLN A 167 5.45 3.87 -1.61
N LEU A 168 5.69 2.74 -2.25
CA LEU A 168 6.44 2.70 -3.50
C LEU A 168 5.73 3.54 -4.56
N PRO A 169 6.47 4.11 -5.53
CA PRO A 169 5.85 4.82 -6.64
C PRO A 169 4.81 3.94 -7.34
N THR A 170 3.63 4.49 -7.62
CA THR A 170 2.58 3.76 -8.34
C THR A 170 3.07 3.34 -9.72
N GLY A 171 2.84 2.07 -10.09
CA GLY A 171 3.35 1.48 -11.32
C GLY A 171 4.71 0.79 -11.19
N PHE A 172 5.46 1.02 -10.11
CA PHE A 172 6.68 0.28 -9.84
C PHE A 172 6.36 -1.10 -9.29
N ASP A 173 6.65 -2.12 -10.08
CA ASP A 173 6.54 -3.52 -9.68
C ASP A 173 7.94 -4.12 -9.48
N PRO A 174 8.36 -4.34 -8.21
CA PRO A 174 9.66 -4.97 -7.95
C PRO A 174 9.73 -6.40 -8.47
N THR A 175 8.60 -7.08 -8.67
CA THR A 175 8.55 -8.47 -9.15
C THR A 175 8.85 -8.58 -10.65
N ALA A 176 8.69 -7.49 -11.41
CA ALA A 176 9.01 -7.44 -12.83
C ALA A 176 10.52 -7.50 -13.13
N LEU A 177 11.39 -7.31 -12.11
CA LEU A 177 12.84 -7.31 -12.28
C LEU A 177 13.44 -8.71 -12.40
N TYR A 178 12.78 -9.74 -11.86
CA TYR A 178 13.20 -11.13 -11.92
C TYR A 178 12.05 -12.08 -11.59
N ALA A 179 12.20 -13.36 -11.92
CA ALA A 179 11.17 -14.37 -11.64
C ALA A 179 11.02 -14.61 -10.13
N SER A 180 10.07 -13.97 -9.51
CA SER A 180 9.90 -13.91 -8.05
C SER A 180 8.53 -14.36 -7.55
N ARG A 181 7.76 -15.09 -8.36
CA ARG A 181 6.35 -15.47 -8.09
C ARG A 181 6.09 -16.02 -6.69
N PHE A 182 7.06 -16.73 -6.11
CA PHE A 182 6.92 -17.38 -4.80
C PHE A 182 7.73 -16.69 -3.70
N HIS A 183 8.37 -15.56 -3.99
CA HIS A 183 9.19 -14.86 -3.03
C HIS A 183 8.35 -13.92 -2.16
N PRO A 184 8.55 -13.90 -0.84
CA PRO A 184 7.95 -12.91 0.03
C PRO A 184 8.37 -11.49 -0.39
N ARG A 185 7.46 -10.52 -0.22
CA ARG A 185 7.72 -9.12 -0.61
C ARG A 185 9.03 -8.56 -0.02
N GLY A 186 9.37 -8.91 1.22
CA GLY A 186 10.62 -8.48 1.85
C GLY A 186 11.86 -8.95 1.09
N LEU A 187 11.88 -10.21 0.64
CA LEU A 187 12.99 -10.76 -0.15
C LEU A 187 13.11 -10.04 -1.50
N VAL A 188 11.97 -9.81 -2.18
CA VAL A 188 11.95 -9.08 -3.45
C VAL A 188 12.55 -7.68 -3.29
N MET A 189 12.15 -6.96 -2.24
CA MET A 189 12.68 -5.63 -1.94
C MET A 189 14.16 -5.64 -1.60
N THR A 190 14.65 -6.67 -0.90
CA THR A 190 16.07 -6.84 -0.60
C THR A 190 16.90 -7.04 -1.89
N ILE A 191 16.41 -7.84 -2.83
CA ILE A 191 17.09 -8.06 -4.12
C ILE A 191 17.12 -6.77 -4.94
N VAL A 192 16.02 -5.99 -4.94
CA VAL A 192 16.00 -4.67 -5.58
C VAL A 192 17.05 -3.75 -4.97
N ALA A 193 17.14 -3.68 -3.64
CA ALA A 193 18.13 -2.87 -2.94
C ALA A 193 19.58 -3.33 -3.23
N ALA A 194 19.82 -4.65 -3.23
CA ALA A 194 21.13 -5.21 -3.56
C ALA A 194 21.54 -4.90 -5.01
N SER A 195 20.61 -5.04 -5.97
CA SER A 195 20.88 -4.68 -7.36
C SER A 195 21.15 -3.19 -7.55
N ASP A 196 20.52 -2.35 -6.73
CA ASP A 196 20.74 -0.90 -6.71
C ASP A 196 22.15 -0.57 -6.14
N ALA A 197 22.58 -1.29 -5.09
CA ALA A 197 23.94 -1.17 -4.54
C ALA A 197 25.02 -1.52 -5.57
N VAL A 198 24.84 -2.62 -6.30
CA VAL A 198 25.78 -3.01 -7.39
C VAL A 198 25.87 -1.96 -8.48
N ARG A 199 24.75 -1.30 -8.82
CA ARG A 199 24.71 -0.23 -9.82
C ARG A 199 25.29 1.10 -9.33
N SER A 200 25.52 1.25 -8.02
CA SER A 200 26.10 2.47 -7.43
C SER A 200 27.63 2.49 -7.45
N ILE A 201 28.26 1.37 -7.81
CA ILE A 201 29.71 1.21 -7.99
C ILE A 201 30.11 1.65 -9.40
#